data_3866bd17013516007d272e3be07a767e
#
_entry.id   3866bd17013516007d272e3be07a767e
#
_cell.length_a   1.000
_cell.length_b   1.000
_cell.length_c   1.000
_cell.angle_alpha   90.00
_cell.angle_beta   90.00
_cell.angle_gamma   90.00
#
_symmetry.space_group_name_H-M   'P 1'
#
loop_
_entity.id
_entity.type
_entity.pdbx_description
1 polymer ?
#
loop_
_entity_poly.entity_id
_entity_poly.type
_entity_poly.pdbx_seq_one_letter_code
_entity_poly.pdbx_strand_id
1 'polypeptide(L)'
;MRIVELTDESKNNILENLLKRSPNSYGKFESAVAEILLNIKTKGDEALFEYTKNFDKADINADNIVVTEAEIEEAYSLVDPELIDVIRKAIVNIRSFHEKQKQYSWFDSKPDGTILGQKVTALARVGVYVPGGKAAYPSSVLMNVLPAKVAGVEQIIMCTPPDKEGKVYPTTLVAAKEAGVDVIYKAGGAQAVAAMAYGTKSIPKVDKICGPGNIYVALAKKAVFGYVSIDSVAGPSEILVIADDTANPRYVAADLLSQAEHDEMASAILVTTSEDLAHKVSEEVDKFVAELSRKEIIQKSLDNYGYILVAKDIDEAVDVANEIASEHMEIVTKNPFDVMTKVKNAGAIFLGEYSSEPLGDYFAGPNHVLPTNGTAKFFSPLSVDDFIKKSSIISYSRNALEAIHTDIEKFATAEHLTAHANSIKVRFEK
;
A
#
# COMPACT_ATOMS: atom_id res chain seq x y z
N MET A 1 8.31 7.66 27.00
CA MET A 1 7.32 8.29 26.07
C MET A 1 6.52 9.38 26.78
N ARG A 2 5.84 10.28 26.04
CA ARG A 2 5.00 11.35 26.61
C ARG A 2 3.63 10.79 27.02
N ILE A 3 3.31 10.83 28.31
CA ILE A 3 1.99 10.45 28.82
C ILE A 3 1.13 11.73 28.86
N VAL A 4 -0.03 11.70 28.23
CA VAL A 4 -0.92 12.85 28.04
C VAL A 4 -2.35 12.42 28.37
N GLU A 5 -3.03 13.18 29.22
CA GLU A 5 -4.47 13.03 29.41
C GLU A 5 -5.21 13.43 28.13
N LEU A 6 -6.17 12.62 27.71
CA LEU A 6 -6.92 12.87 26.48
C LEU A 6 -7.96 13.96 26.73
N THR A 7 -7.77 15.09 26.08
CA THR A 7 -8.67 16.24 26.04
C THR A 7 -8.85 16.68 24.58
N ASP A 8 -9.85 17.50 24.28
CA ASP A 8 -10.03 18.07 22.94
C ASP A 8 -8.79 18.85 22.48
N GLU A 9 -8.11 19.55 23.37
CA GLU A 9 -6.90 20.30 23.06
C GLU A 9 -5.73 19.36 22.74
N SER A 10 -5.46 18.37 23.60
CA SER A 10 -4.36 17.41 23.38
C SER A 10 -4.59 16.59 22.12
N LYS A 11 -5.82 16.18 21.86
CA LYS A 11 -6.22 15.47 20.62
C LYS A 11 -5.93 16.30 19.37
N ASN A 12 -6.38 17.55 19.32
CA ASN A 12 -6.15 18.43 18.18
C ASN A 12 -4.66 18.67 17.94
N ASN A 13 -3.88 18.92 18.99
CA ASN A 13 -2.43 19.11 18.89
C ASN A 13 -1.72 17.87 18.31
N ILE A 14 -2.14 16.67 18.70
CA ILE A 14 -1.59 15.41 18.19
C ILE A 14 -1.94 15.22 16.71
N LEU A 15 -3.20 15.42 16.35
CA LEU A 15 -3.66 15.31 14.96
C LEU A 15 -2.90 16.30 14.05
N GLU A 16 -2.74 17.55 14.46
CA GLU A 16 -1.95 18.54 13.74
C GLU A 16 -0.48 18.10 13.57
N ASN A 17 0.11 17.54 14.63
CA ASN A 17 1.49 17.06 14.59
C ASN A 17 1.65 15.87 13.62
N LEU A 18 0.72 14.93 13.63
CA LEU A 18 0.72 13.80 12.73
C LEU A 18 0.57 14.23 11.25
N LEU A 19 -0.27 15.23 10.97
CA LEU A 19 -0.45 15.77 9.61
C LEU A 19 0.82 16.43 9.04
N LYS A 20 1.74 16.92 9.86
CA LYS A 20 3.04 17.48 9.42
C LYS A 20 3.91 16.45 8.70
N ARG A 21 3.68 15.16 8.92
CA ARG A 21 4.38 14.04 8.27
C ARG A 21 3.87 13.75 6.86
N SER A 22 2.79 14.42 6.43
CA SER A 22 2.17 14.17 5.13
C SER A 22 3.12 14.50 3.97
N PRO A 23 3.20 13.64 2.94
CA PRO A 23 3.95 13.90 1.70
C PRO A 23 3.58 15.22 0.99
N ASN A 24 2.43 15.81 1.33
CA ASN A 24 2.02 17.10 0.78
C ASN A 24 2.88 18.29 1.28
N SER A 25 3.74 18.08 2.27
CA SER A 25 4.62 19.11 2.86
C SER A 25 6.03 19.16 2.22
N TYR A 26 6.31 18.35 1.19
CA TYR A 26 7.64 18.15 0.64
C TYR A 26 7.94 18.93 -0.65
N GLY A 27 7.41 20.13 -0.82
CA GLY A 27 7.53 20.95 -2.04
C GLY A 27 8.95 21.11 -2.61
N LYS A 28 9.99 21.08 -1.75
CA LYS A 28 11.39 21.15 -2.20
C LYS A 28 11.86 19.94 -3.02
N PHE A 29 11.21 18.78 -2.89
CA PHE A 29 11.56 17.58 -3.66
C PHE A 29 10.74 17.47 -4.95
N GLU A 30 9.61 18.17 -5.07
CA GLU A 30 8.71 18.09 -6.22
C GLU A 30 9.38 18.55 -7.50
N SER A 31 10.20 19.61 -7.46
CA SER A 31 10.92 20.13 -8.63
C SER A 31 11.92 19.11 -9.20
N ALA A 32 12.68 18.45 -8.33
CA ALA A 32 13.63 17.42 -8.74
C ALA A 32 12.91 16.21 -9.34
N VAL A 33 11.78 15.79 -8.75
CA VAL A 33 10.96 14.70 -9.28
C VAL A 33 10.37 15.08 -10.63
N ALA A 34 9.83 16.29 -10.78
CA ALA A 34 9.28 16.76 -12.04
C ALA A 34 10.33 16.78 -13.17
N GLU A 35 11.55 17.17 -12.88
CA GLU A 35 12.68 17.13 -13.83
C GLU A 35 13.00 15.69 -14.25
N ILE A 36 13.09 14.74 -13.30
CA ILE A 36 13.34 13.33 -13.59
C ILE A 36 12.24 12.78 -14.50
N LEU A 37 10.99 13.01 -14.14
CA LEU A 37 9.82 12.55 -14.91
C LEU A 37 9.85 13.10 -16.35
N LEU A 38 10.14 14.39 -16.53
CA LEU A 38 10.24 15.02 -17.85
C LEU A 38 11.39 14.42 -18.67
N ASN A 39 12.56 14.23 -18.07
CA ASN A 39 13.71 13.65 -18.77
C ASN A 39 13.44 12.21 -19.21
N ILE A 40 12.85 11.36 -18.35
CA ILE A 40 12.48 9.99 -18.75
C ILE A 40 11.43 10.00 -19.87
N LYS A 41 10.44 10.87 -19.78
CA LYS A 41 9.38 10.98 -20.80
C LYS A 41 9.94 11.41 -22.17
N THR A 42 10.98 12.22 -22.20
CA THR A 42 11.53 12.80 -23.45
C THR A 42 12.72 12.05 -23.99
N LYS A 43 13.59 11.52 -23.13
CA LYS A 43 14.85 10.86 -23.51
C LYS A 43 14.83 9.34 -23.32
N GLY A 44 13.81 8.80 -22.61
CA GLY A 44 13.65 7.34 -22.40
C GLY A 44 14.85 6.71 -21.69
N ASP A 45 15.39 5.65 -22.29
CA ASP A 45 16.48 4.85 -21.72
C ASP A 45 17.75 5.66 -21.46
N GLU A 46 18.06 6.65 -22.28
CA GLU A 46 19.23 7.51 -22.08
C GLU A 46 19.19 8.18 -20.69
N ALA A 47 18.08 8.80 -20.36
CA ALA A 47 17.90 9.42 -19.05
C ALA A 47 17.83 8.37 -17.92
N LEU A 48 17.20 7.21 -18.15
CA LEU A 48 17.11 6.13 -17.18
C LEU A 48 18.49 5.64 -16.74
N PHE A 49 19.37 5.37 -17.71
CA PHE A 49 20.72 4.89 -17.43
C PHE A 49 21.58 5.98 -16.80
N GLU A 50 21.46 7.24 -17.25
CA GLU A 50 22.15 8.36 -16.64
C GLU A 50 21.79 8.53 -15.16
N TYR A 51 20.50 8.51 -14.82
CA TYR A 51 20.04 8.61 -13.43
C TYR A 51 20.46 7.41 -12.59
N THR A 52 20.40 6.18 -13.12
CA THR A 52 20.89 4.98 -12.43
C THR A 52 22.37 5.09 -12.13
N LYS A 53 23.18 5.54 -13.08
CA LYS A 53 24.60 5.79 -12.86
C LYS A 53 24.86 6.87 -11.81
N ASN A 54 24.08 7.94 -11.82
CA ASN A 54 24.26 9.06 -10.90
C ASN A 54 23.79 8.77 -9.48
N PHE A 55 22.68 8.05 -9.31
CA PHE A 55 22.07 7.81 -8.00
C PHE A 55 22.50 6.47 -7.39
N ASP A 56 22.45 5.39 -8.16
CA ASP A 56 22.77 4.05 -7.69
C ASP A 56 24.27 3.72 -7.86
N LYS A 57 25.03 4.55 -8.59
CA LYS A 57 26.46 4.36 -8.90
C LYS A 57 26.74 3.09 -9.71
N ALA A 58 25.72 2.54 -10.38
CA ALA A 58 25.78 1.33 -11.18
C ALA A 58 25.88 1.66 -12.68
N ASP A 59 26.69 0.92 -13.43
CA ASP A 59 26.81 1.06 -14.88
C ASP A 59 25.82 0.15 -15.58
N ILE A 60 24.55 0.60 -15.62
CA ILE A 60 23.44 -0.09 -16.25
C ILE A 60 23.19 0.46 -17.65
N ASN A 61 22.90 -0.45 -18.59
CA ASN A 61 22.59 -0.15 -19.97
C ASN A 61 21.55 -1.15 -20.54
N ALA A 62 21.25 -1.06 -21.82
CA ALA A 62 20.22 -1.90 -22.46
C ALA A 62 20.54 -3.41 -22.41
N ASP A 63 21.80 -3.81 -22.33
CA ASP A 63 22.21 -5.21 -22.36
C ASP A 63 22.16 -5.87 -20.95
N ASN A 64 22.23 -5.08 -19.89
CA ASN A 64 22.32 -5.59 -18.53
C ASN A 64 21.22 -5.10 -17.56
N ILE A 65 20.27 -4.31 -18.03
CA ILE A 65 19.17 -3.80 -17.18
C ILE A 65 18.24 -4.90 -16.68
N VAL A 66 18.05 -5.97 -17.45
CA VAL A 66 17.22 -7.12 -17.08
C VAL A 66 18.04 -8.10 -16.25
N VAL A 67 17.47 -8.52 -15.11
CA VAL A 67 18.05 -9.60 -14.30
C VAL A 67 17.96 -10.90 -15.09
N THR A 68 19.08 -11.60 -15.21
CA THR A 68 19.18 -12.88 -15.95
C THR A 68 18.82 -14.08 -15.08
N GLU A 69 18.48 -15.22 -15.70
CA GLU A 69 18.27 -16.47 -14.97
C GLU A 69 19.53 -16.90 -14.21
N ALA A 70 20.72 -16.66 -14.73
CA ALA A 70 21.99 -16.96 -14.05
C ALA A 70 22.15 -16.15 -12.75
N GLU A 71 21.74 -14.89 -12.72
CA GLU A 71 21.73 -14.08 -11.48
C GLU A 71 20.71 -14.60 -10.45
N ILE A 72 19.58 -15.12 -10.93
CA ILE A 72 18.58 -15.75 -10.08
C ILE A 72 19.14 -17.07 -9.49
N GLU A 73 19.78 -17.91 -10.31
CA GLU A 73 20.43 -19.14 -9.84
C GLU A 73 21.54 -18.85 -8.84
N GLU A 74 22.39 -17.84 -9.09
CA GLU A 74 23.38 -17.37 -8.12
C GLU A 74 22.69 -16.96 -6.81
N ALA A 75 21.58 -16.21 -6.87
CA ALA A 75 20.85 -15.78 -5.69
C ALA A 75 20.35 -16.96 -4.83
N TYR A 76 19.81 -18.02 -5.45
CA TYR A 76 19.41 -19.23 -4.71
C TYR A 76 20.59 -19.91 -4.01
N SER A 77 21.80 -19.82 -4.55
CA SER A 77 23.00 -20.40 -3.93
C SER A 77 23.50 -19.58 -2.71
N LEU A 78 23.12 -18.30 -2.65
CA LEU A 78 23.55 -17.37 -1.61
C LEU A 78 22.55 -17.22 -0.45
N VAL A 79 21.28 -17.55 -0.68
CA VAL A 79 20.23 -17.44 0.34
C VAL A 79 20.12 -18.73 1.14
N ASP A 80 19.98 -18.57 2.46
CA ASP A 80 19.76 -19.69 3.35
C ASP A 80 18.53 -20.52 2.93
N PRO A 81 18.67 -21.84 2.71
CA PRO A 81 17.55 -22.71 2.36
C PRO A 81 16.38 -22.65 3.36
N GLU A 82 16.65 -22.47 4.65
CA GLU A 82 15.61 -22.33 5.66
C GLU A 82 14.78 -21.05 5.43
N LEU A 83 15.44 -19.95 5.04
CA LEU A 83 14.75 -18.70 4.70
C LEU A 83 13.87 -18.85 3.43
N ILE A 84 14.36 -19.61 2.44
CA ILE A 84 13.56 -19.91 1.24
C ILE A 84 12.28 -20.66 1.62
N ASP A 85 12.38 -21.63 2.52
CA ASP A 85 11.20 -22.37 3.00
C ASP A 85 10.24 -21.47 3.81
N VAL A 86 10.77 -20.52 4.58
CA VAL A 86 9.94 -19.51 5.27
C VAL A 86 9.21 -18.62 4.25
N ILE A 87 9.89 -18.13 3.20
CA ILE A 87 9.28 -17.36 2.11
C ILE A 87 8.14 -18.16 1.46
N ARG A 88 8.34 -19.44 1.15
CA ARG A 88 7.32 -20.32 0.56
C ARG A 88 6.10 -20.48 1.45
N LYS A 89 6.30 -20.64 2.76
CA LYS A 89 5.19 -20.71 3.75
C LYS A 89 4.41 -19.37 3.79
N ALA A 90 5.10 -18.25 3.80
CA ALA A 90 4.46 -16.93 3.74
C ALA A 90 3.64 -16.77 2.44
N ILE A 91 4.17 -17.19 1.29
CA ILE A 91 3.44 -17.19 0.01
C ILE A 91 2.12 -17.96 0.11
N VAL A 92 2.13 -19.14 0.74
CA VAL A 92 0.90 -19.94 0.91
C VAL A 92 -0.15 -19.17 1.72
N ASN A 93 0.25 -18.54 2.83
CA ASN A 93 -0.66 -17.79 3.69
C ASN A 93 -1.23 -16.56 2.96
N ILE A 94 -0.34 -15.76 2.35
CA ILE A 94 -0.73 -14.54 1.63
C ILE A 94 -1.66 -14.88 0.45
N ARG A 95 -1.33 -15.90 -0.34
CA ARG A 95 -2.16 -16.36 -1.45
C ARG A 95 -3.53 -16.83 -0.95
N SER A 96 -3.56 -17.65 0.11
CA SER A 96 -4.81 -18.18 0.69
C SER A 96 -5.75 -17.05 1.17
N PHE A 97 -5.18 -15.99 1.75
CA PHE A 97 -5.96 -14.82 2.15
C PHE A 97 -6.54 -14.08 0.94
N HIS A 98 -5.70 -13.74 -0.03
CA HIS A 98 -6.11 -12.97 -1.22
C HIS A 98 -7.05 -13.75 -2.16
N GLU A 99 -6.97 -15.06 -2.19
CA GLU A 99 -7.90 -15.90 -2.97
C GLU A 99 -9.37 -15.69 -2.57
N LYS A 100 -9.63 -15.33 -1.30
CA LYS A 100 -10.99 -15.02 -0.80
C LYS A 100 -11.51 -13.66 -1.28
N GLN A 101 -10.65 -12.81 -1.83
CA GLN A 101 -11.00 -11.49 -2.35
C GLN A 101 -11.36 -11.51 -3.84
N LYS A 102 -11.26 -12.67 -4.51
CA LYS A 102 -11.60 -12.79 -5.93
C LYS A 102 -13.03 -12.37 -6.21
N GLN A 103 -13.18 -11.55 -7.24
CA GLN A 103 -14.48 -11.12 -7.75
C GLN A 103 -14.75 -11.73 -9.11
N TYR A 104 -16.03 -11.96 -9.40
CA TYR A 104 -16.48 -12.58 -10.62
C TYR A 104 -17.41 -11.68 -11.40
N SER A 105 -17.41 -11.83 -12.74
CA SER A 105 -18.41 -11.21 -13.60
C SER A 105 -19.80 -11.79 -13.29
N TRP A 106 -20.83 -10.95 -13.41
CA TRP A 106 -22.20 -11.37 -13.19
C TRP A 106 -23.15 -10.72 -14.19
N PHE A 107 -24.28 -11.36 -14.42
CA PHE A 107 -25.36 -10.92 -15.27
C PHE A 107 -26.70 -11.12 -14.57
N ASP A 108 -27.56 -10.12 -14.70
CA ASP A 108 -28.96 -10.16 -14.29
C ASP A 108 -29.82 -10.03 -15.57
N SER A 109 -30.71 -10.97 -15.80
CA SER A 109 -31.59 -11.01 -16.98
C SER A 109 -33.05 -10.89 -16.58
N LYS A 110 -33.79 -10.03 -17.28
CA LYS A 110 -35.22 -9.79 -17.06
C LYS A 110 -36.07 -10.47 -18.12
N PRO A 111 -37.36 -10.74 -17.82
CA PRO A 111 -38.28 -11.38 -18.79
C PRO A 111 -38.48 -10.61 -20.09
N ASP A 112 -38.27 -9.28 -20.09
CA ASP A 112 -38.36 -8.41 -21.26
C ASP A 112 -37.15 -8.48 -22.20
N GLY A 113 -36.16 -9.33 -21.87
CA GLY A 113 -34.91 -9.48 -22.61
C GLY A 113 -33.84 -8.45 -22.28
N THR A 114 -34.02 -7.65 -21.20
CA THR A 114 -32.96 -6.81 -20.66
C THR A 114 -31.92 -7.66 -19.94
N ILE A 115 -30.63 -7.43 -20.23
CA ILE A 115 -29.50 -8.01 -19.50
C ILE A 115 -28.63 -6.87 -19.01
N LEU A 116 -28.48 -6.80 -17.69
CA LEU A 116 -27.51 -5.91 -17.03
C LEU A 116 -26.45 -6.75 -16.34
N GLY A 117 -25.22 -6.26 -16.31
CA GLY A 117 -24.16 -7.03 -15.68
C GLY A 117 -22.91 -6.21 -15.44
N GLN A 118 -21.93 -6.88 -14.86
CA GLN A 118 -20.61 -6.33 -14.63
C GLN A 118 -19.55 -7.35 -15.07
N LYS A 119 -18.68 -6.92 -15.97
CA LYS A 119 -17.51 -7.70 -16.39
C LYS A 119 -16.33 -7.32 -15.51
N VAL A 120 -15.76 -8.28 -14.81
CA VAL A 120 -14.51 -8.16 -14.05
C VAL A 120 -13.36 -8.60 -14.95
N THR A 121 -12.31 -7.78 -15.05
CA THR A 121 -11.14 -8.05 -15.89
C THR A 121 -9.89 -7.62 -15.13
N ALA A 122 -8.87 -8.49 -15.09
CA ALA A 122 -7.58 -8.14 -14.54
C ALA A 122 -6.89 -7.02 -15.37
N LEU A 123 -5.98 -6.27 -14.74
CA LEU A 123 -5.07 -5.39 -15.45
C LEU A 123 -4.13 -6.22 -16.33
N ALA A 124 -3.70 -5.70 -17.48
CA ALA A 124 -2.82 -6.42 -18.38
C ALA A 124 -1.39 -6.47 -17.85
N ARG A 125 -0.86 -5.33 -17.40
CA ARG A 125 0.51 -5.25 -16.90
C ARG A 125 0.61 -4.39 -15.64
N VAL A 126 1.31 -4.90 -14.62
CA VAL A 126 1.55 -4.22 -13.34
C VAL A 126 3.05 -4.06 -13.11
N GLY A 127 3.45 -2.89 -12.62
CA GLY A 127 4.80 -2.60 -12.17
C GLY A 127 4.87 -2.63 -10.64
N VAL A 128 5.78 -3.42 -10.11
CA VAL A 128 6.07 -3.49 -8.68
C VAL A 128 7.40 -2.80 -8.44
N TYR A 129 7.39 -1.76 -7.61
CA TYR A 129 8.61 -1.13 -7.14
C TYR A 129 9.02 -1.74 -5.80
N VAL A 130 10.26 -2.21 -5.72
CA VAL A 130 10.84 -2.73 -4.48
C VAL A 130 12.07 -1.92 -4.13
N PRO A 131 12.11 -1.29 -2.93
CA PRO A 131 13.29 -0.54 -2.53
C PRO A 131 14.51 -1.44 -2.42
N GLY A 132 15.67 -0.85 -2.62
CA GLY A 132 16.97 -1.46 -2.37
C GLY A 132 17.79 -0.55 -1.45
N GLY A 133 19.09 -0.81 -1.33
CA GLY A 133 20.03 0.01 -0.56
C GLY A 133 20.48 -0.67 0.72
N LYS A 134 20.07 -0.19 1.92
CA LYS A 134 20.60 -0.71 3.20
C LYS A 134 19.96 -2.02 3.66
N ALA A 135 18.82 -2.41 3.09
CA ALA A 135 18.10 -3.63 3.46
C ALA A 135 17.42 -4.26 2.24
N ALA A 136 17.25 -5.57 2.27
CA ALA A 136 16.40 -6.31 1.35
C ALA A 136 14.95 -6.32 1.89
N TYR A 137 13.97 -6.31 0.99
CA TYR A 137 12.55 -6.30 1.36
C TYR A 137 11.80 -7.45 0.66
N PRO A 138 12.12 -8.73 0.95
CA PRO A 138 11.44 -9.86 0.34
C PRO A 138 9.93 -9.86 0.64
N SER A 139 9.50 -9.43 1.82
CA SER A 139 8.09 -9.32 2.18
C SER A 139 7.33 -8.34 1.28
N SER A 140 7.93 -7.19 0.95
CA SER A 140 7.32 -6.22 0.03
C SER A 140 7.16 -6.79 -1.39
N VAL A 141 8.06 -7.69 -1.82
CA VAL A 141 7.86 -8.42 -3.08
C VAL A 141 6.59 -9.26 -2.99
N LEU A 142 6.46 -10.11 -1.95
CA LEU A 142 5.33 -11.01 -1.80
C LEU A 142 3.99 -10.26 -1.74
N MET A 143 3.94 -9.21 -0.90
CA MET A 143 2.73 -8.45 -0.63
C MET A 143 2.24 -7.63 -1.83
N ASN A 144 3.12 -7.24 -2.75
CA ASN A 144 2.72 -6.55 -3.98
C ASN A 144 2.41 -7.51 -5.13
N VAL A 145 3.16 -8.63 -5.25
CA VAL A 145 3.05 -9.55 -6.38
C VAL A 145 1.89 -10.53 -6.24
N LEU A 146 1.70 -11.10 -5.04
CA LEU A 146 0.73 -12.19 -4.86
C LEU A 146 -0.73 -11.76 -5.10
N PRO A 147 -1.24 -10.61 -4.61
CA PRO A 147 -2.60 -10.18 -4.94
C PRO A 147 -2.76 -9.90 -6.45
N ALA A 148 -1.74 -9.40 -7.13
CA ALA A 148 -1.75 -9.22 -8.58
C ALA A 148 -1.84 -10.57 -9.34
N LYS A 149 -1.07 -11.58 -8.90
CA LYS A 149 -1.17 -12.95 -9.45
C LYS A 149 -2.53 -13.57 -9.19
N VAL A 150 -3.10 -13.40 -8.00
CA VAL A 150 -4.44 -13.88 -7.64
C VAL A 150 -5.52 -13.21 -8.49
N ALA A 151 -5.37 -11.90 -8.77
CA ALA A 151 -6.27 -11.16 -9.67
C ALA A 151 -6.22 -11.65 -11.11
N GLY A 152 -5.16 -12.35 -11.52
CA GLY A 152 -4.96 -12.84 -12.88
C GLY A 152 -4.26 -11.84 -13.80
N VAL A 153 -3.43 -10.93 -13.26
CA VAL A 153 -2.60 -10.02 -14.06
C VAL A 153 -1.68 -10.84 -14.97
N GLU A 154 -1.68 -10.53 -16.27
CA GLU A 154 -0.95 -11.31 -17.29
C GLU A 154 0.56 -11.13 -17.17
N GLN A 155 1.02 -9.89 -16.90
CA GLN A 155 2.44 -9.59 -16.76
C GLN A 155 2.72 -8.72 -15.55
N ILE A 156 3.60 -9.19 -14.66
CA ILE A 156 4.10 -8.44 -13.51
C ILE A 156 5.58 -8.17 -13.71
N ILE A 157 5.94 -6.91 -13.87
CA ILE A 157 7.33 -6.48 -13.91
C ILE A 157 7.74 -5.88 -12.57
N MET A 158 8.99 -6.07 -12.18
CA MET A 158 9.53 -5.50 -10.95
C MET A 158 10.72 -4.59 -11.27
N CYS A 159 10.73 -3.39 -10.67
CA CYS A 159 11.88 -2.51 -10.67
C CYS A 159 12.48 -2.43 -9.27
N THR A 160 13.77 -2.60 -9.15
CA THR A 160 14.53 -2.48 -7.89
C THR A 160 15.92 -1.90 -8.19
N PRO A 161 16.44 -1.00 -7.34
CA PRO A 161 17.77 -0.43 -7.59
C PRO A 161 18.85 -1.50 -7.48
N PRO A 162 19.81 -1.49 -8.38
CA PRO A 162 21.03 -2.30 -8.24
C PRO A 162 21.96 -1.69 -7.19
N ASP A 163 22.89 -2.48 -6.70
CA ASP A 163 24.08 -1.98 -6.01
C ASP A 163 25.11 -1.40 -7.03
N LYS A 164 26.23 -0.89 -6.52
CA LYS A 164 27.30 -0.28 -7.36
C LYS A 164 27.97 -1.29 -8.30
N GLU A 165 27.89 -2.59 -8.02
CA GLU A 165 28.34 -3.68 -8.87
C GLU A 165 27.29 -4.10 -9.90
N GLY A 166 26.12 -3.47 -9.93
CA GLY A 166 25.01 -3.78 -10.83
C GLY A 166 24.22 -5.03 -10.42
N LYS A 167 24.33 -5.47 -9.16
CA LYS A 167 23.63 -6.64 -8.63
C LYS A 167 22.41 -6.23 -7.80
N VAL A 168 21.44 -7.12 -7.73
CA VAL A 168 20.26 -6.99 -6.86
C VAL A 168 20.42 -7.95 -5.65
N TYR A 169 19.88 -7.57 -4.51
CA TYR A 169 19.92 -8.39 -3.31
C TYR A 169 19.39 -9.81 -3.57
N PRO A 170 20.16 -10.87 -3.20
CA PRO A 170 19.77 -12.25 -3.46
C PRO A 170 18.39 -12.62 -2.90
N THR A 171 18.07 -12.22 -1.67
CA THR A 171 16.76 -12.51 -1.05
C THR A 171 15.59 -11.85 -1.79
N THR A 172 15.81 -10.67 -2.39
CA THR A 172 14.80 -9.99 -3.24
C THR A 172 14.58 -10.78 -4.53
N LEU A 173 15.63 -11.27 -5.17
CA LEU A 173 15.54 -12.09 -6.38
C LEU A 173 14.83 -13.42 -6.13
N VAL A 174 15.19 -14.11 -5.06
CA VAL A 174 14.53 -15.37 -4.65
C VAL A 174 13.04 -15.12 -4.38
N ALA A 175 12.69 -14.10 -3.60
CA ALA A 175 11.29 -13.77 -3.33
C ALA A 175 10.51 -13.43 -4.62
N ALA A 176 11.12 -12.69 -5.55
CA ALA A 176 10.51 -12.34 -6.82
C ALA A 176 10.25 -13.58 -7.70
N LYS A 177 11.20 -14.50 -7.77
CA LYS A 177 11.07 -15.76 -8.51
C LYS A 177 9.99 -16.65 -7.89
N GLU A 178 10.01 -16.86 -6.57
CA GLU A 178 9.02 -17.66 -5.84
C GLU A 178 7.60 -17.05 -5.93
N ALA A 179 7.46 -15.72 -5.90
CA ALA A 179 6.18 -15.04 -6.07
C ALA A 179 5.66 -15.06 -7.51
N GLY A 180 6.54 -15.29 -8.49
CA GLY A 180 6.19 -15.38 -9.91
C GLY A 180 6.24 -14.04 -10.64
N VAL A 181 7.20 -13.16 -10.35
CA VAL A 181 7.51 -11.98 -11.17
C VAL A 181 7.99 -12.42 -12.53
N ASP A 182 7.49 -11.78 -13.60
CA ASP A 182 7.79 -12.18 -14.97
C ASP A 182 9.11 -11.58 -15.47
N VAL A 183 9.41 -10.32 -15.11
CA VAL A 183 10.67 -9.63 -15.50
C VAL A 183 11.12 -8.73 -14.38
N ILE A 184 12.41 -8.73 -14.07
CA ILE A 184 13.03 -7.86 -13.06
C ILE A 184 13.99 -6.89 -13.75
N TYR A 185 13.83 -5.58 -13.48
CA TYR A 185 14.65 -4.51 -14.02
C TYR A 185 15.49 -3.87 -12.92
N LYS A 186 16.77 -3.66 -13.20
CA LYS A 186 17.76 -3.00 -12.34
C LYS A 186 17.62 -1.48 -12.46
N ALA A 187 16.56 -0.94 -11.89
CA ALA A 187 16.28 0.51 -11.89
C ALA A 187 15.60 0.91 -10.59
N GLY A 188 16.08 1.95 -9.94
CA GLY A 188 15.57 2.47 -8.67
C GLY A 188 14.92 3.84 -8.80
N GLY A 189 14.44 4.40 -7.67
CA GLY A 189 14.04 5.78 -7.52
C GLY A 189 12.87 6.27 -8.40
N ALA A 190 12.74 7.59 -8.50
CA ALA A 190 11.73 8.25 -9.32
C ALA A 190 11.84 7.91 -10.80
N GLN A 191 13.06 7.66 -11.30
CA GLN A 191 13.32 7.29 -12.70
C GLN A 191 12.71 5.93 -13.05
N ALA A 192 12.72 4.95 -12.13
CA ALA A 192 12.06 3.67 -12.33
C ALA A 192 10.53 3.82 -12.41
N VAL A 193 9.95 4.63 -11.52
CA VAL A 193 8.52 4.96 -11.54
C VAL A 193 8.14 5.63 -12.86
N ALA A 194 8.93 6.60 -13.32
CA ALA A 194 8.72 7.28 -14.59
C ALA A 194 8.82 6.33 -15.80
N ALA A 195 9.81 5.42 -15.78
CA ALA A 195 9.99 4.43 -16.85
C ALA A 195 8.78 3.46 -16.93
N MET A 196 8.29 2.98 -15.79
CA MET A 196 7.08 2.15 -15.75
C MET A 196 5.82 2.93 -16.19
N ALA A 197 5.72 4.21 -15.83
CA ALA A 197 4.54 5.03 -16.14
C ALA A 197 4.44 5.41 -17.61
N TYR A 198 5.55 5.82 -18.22
CA TYR A 198 5.55 6.32 -19.61
C TYR A 198 5.95 5.26 -20.63
N GLY A 199 6.65 4.23 -20.20
CA GLY A 199 7.33 3.27 -21.05
C GLY A 199 8.63 3.85 -21.60
N THR A 200 9.64 3.01 -21.72
CA THR A 200 10.89 3.29 -22.42
C THR A 200 11.16 2.17 -23.44
N LYS A 201 12.29 2.20 -24.13
CA LYS A 201 12.66 1.11 -25.02
C LYS A 201 12.94 -0.20 -24.26
N SER A 202 13.52 -0.09 -23.04
CA SER A 202 13.86 -1.26 -22.20
C SER A 202 12.72 -1.66 -21.26
N ILE A 203 12.00 -0.71 -20.66
CA ILE A 203 10.93 -0.98 -19.67
C ILE A 203 9.57 -0.66 -20.29
N PRO A 204 8.67 -1.66 -20.45
CA PRO A 204 7.35 -1.42 -21.00
C PRO A 204 6.46 -0.61 -20.05
N LYS A 205 5.55 0.20 -20.62
CA LYS A 205 4.52 0.89 -19.84
C LYS A 205 3.63 -0.11 -19.13
N VAL A 206 3.23 0.23 -17.88
CA VAL A 206 2.31 -0.55 -17.06
C VAL A 206 0.98 0.18 -16.86
N ASP A 207 -0.04 -0.56 -16.37
CA ASP A 207 -1.36 -0.01 -16.05
C ASP A 207 -1.43 0.49 -14.60
N LYS A 208 -0.66 -0.13 -13.70
CA LYS A 208 -0.57 0.23 -12.28
C LYS A 208 0.85 0.07 -11.76
N ILE A 209 1.25 0.97 -10.85
CA ILE A 209 2.52 0.90 -10.13
C ILE A 209 2.22 0.75 -8.65
N CYS A 210 2.75 -0.30 -8.03
CA CYS A 210 2.62 -0.59 -6.61
C CYS A 210 3.99 -0.66 -5.95
N GLY A 211 4.02 -0.52 -4.64
CA GLY A 211 5.20 -0.74 -3.81
C GLY A 211 5.67 0.50 -3.06
N PRO A 212 6.30 0.27 -1.88
CA PRO A 212 6.82 1.33 -1.03
C PRO A 212 8.09 1.95 -1.63
N GLY A 213 8.43 3.14 -1.19
CA GLY A 213 9.66 3.80 -1.57
C GLY A 213 9.91 5.07 -0.78
N ASN A 214 11.08 5.65 -0.98
CA ASN A 214 11.42 6.94 -0.36
C ASN A 214 10.55 8.08 -0.91
N ILE A 215 10.75 9.30 -0.38
CA ILE A 215 10.00 10.48 -0.77
C ILE A 215 9.98 10.75 -2.29
N TYR A 216 11.09 10.47 -3.00
CA TYR A 216 11.15 10.66 -4.45
C TYR A 216 10.24 9.67 -5.20
N VAL A 217 10.18 8.42 -4.73
CA VAL A 217 9.28 7.39 -5.29
C VAL A 217 7.82 7.74 -5.00
N ALA A 218 7.50 8.16 -3.78
CA ALA A 218 6.15 8.56 -3.39
C ALA A 218 5.64 9.75 -4.22
N LEU A 219 6.47 10.79 -4.38
CA LEU A 219 6.15 11.96 -5.20
C LEU A 219 6.07 11.62 -6.69
N ALA A 220 6.93 10.73 -7.19
CA ALA A 220 6.85 10.26 -8.57
C ALA A 220 5.55 9.50 -8.83
N LYS A 221 5.15 8.58 -7.94
CA LYS A 221 3.85 7.88 -8.03
C LYS A 221 2.69 8.89 -8.04
N LYS A 222 2.68 9.85 -7.12
CA LYS A 222 1.68 10.93 -7.08
C LYS A 222 1.60 11.69 -8.40
N ALA A 223 2.74 12.05 -8.99
CA ALA A 223 2.81 12.84 -10.20
C ALA A 223 2.40 12.09 -11.48
N VAL A 224 2.57 10.76 -11.52
CA VAL A 224 2.16 9.94 -12.68
C VAL A 224 0.74 9.41 -12.57
N PHE A 225 0.05 9.63 -11.46
CA PHE A 225 -1.35 9.23 -11.29
C PHE A 225 -2.22 9.89 -12.36
N GLY A 226 -3.02 9.07 -13.05
CA GLY A 226 -3.78 9.49 -14.24
C GLY A 226 -3.14 9.02 -15.56
N TYR A 227 -1.80 8.91 -15.65
CA TYR A 227 -1.13 8.18 -16.73
C TYR A 227 -1.14 6.67 -16.48
N VAL A 228 -0.98 6.30 -15.21
CA VAL A 228 -1.11 4.95 -14.67
C VAL A 228 -1.86 5.03 -13.36
N SER A 229 -2.43 3.91 -12.90
CA SER A 229 -2.93 3.80 -11.54
C SER A 229 -1.75 3.59 -10.56
N ILE A 230 -1.96 3.91 -9.30
CA ILE A 230 -1.01 3.60 -8.22
C ILE A 230 -1.74 2.89 -7.07
N ASP A 231 -0.99 2.29 -6.14
CA ASP A 231 -1.52 1.78 -4.87
C ASP A 231 -1.97 2.95 -3.98
N SER A 232 -1.02 3.65 -3.38
CA SER A 232 -1.25 4.83 -2.54
C SER A 232 -0.03 5.77 -2.57
N VAL A 233 -0.19 6.96 -2.01
CA VAL A 233 0.93 7.84 -1.67
C VAL A 233 1.28 7.57 -0.22
N ALA A 234 2.20 6.65 0.01
CA ALA A 234 2.60 6.24 1.35
C ALA A 234 3.31 7.38 2.11
N GLY A 235 2.96 7.52 3.37
CA GLY A 235 3.70 8.31 4.36
C GLY A 235 4.55 7.42 5.27
N PRO A 236 5.09 7.99 6.35
CA PRO A 236 5.80 7.23 7.38
C PRO A 236 4.87 6.24 8.08
N SER A 237 5.44 5.13 8.53
CA SER A 237 4.72 4.05 9.19
C SER A 237 4.09 4.46 10.53
N GLU A 238 3.01 3.79 10.92
CA GLU A 238 2.17 4.15 12.06
C GLU A 238 1.65 2.92 12.80
N ILE A 239 1.75 2.94 14.12
CA ILE A 239 1.04 2.01 14.99
C ILE A 239 0.21 2.76 16.03
N LEU A 240 -1.01 2.28 16.28
CA LEU A 240 -1.85 2.70 17.38
C LEU A 240 -2.33 1.46 18.13
N VAL A 241 -2.06 1.40 19.43
CA VAL A 241 -2.53 0.33 20.31
C VAL A 241 -3.64 0.87 21.20
N ILE A 242 -4.81 0.21 21.19
CA ILE A 242 -5.86 0.41 22.18
C ILE A 242 -5.71 -0.67 23.25
N ALA A 243 -5.50 -0.30 24.51
CA ALA A 243 -5.28 -1.26 25.58
C ALA A 243 -6.04 -0.90 26.87
N ASP A 244 -6.56 -1.93 27.57
CA ASP A 244 -7.09 -1.77 28.92
C ASP A 244 -6.08 -2.29 29.97
N ASP A 245 -6.48 -2.32 31.24
CA ASP A 245 -5.66 -2.76 32.39
C ASP A 245 -5.27 -4.23 32.35
N THR A 246 -5.84 -5.04 31.46
CA THR A 246 -5.51 -6.46 31.28
C THR A 246 -4.32 -6.70 30.35
N ALA A 247 -3.90 -5.70 29.60
CA ALA A 247 -2.81 -5.80 28.65
C ALA A 247 -1.45 -6.00 29.33
N ASN A 248 -0.58 -6.80 28.71
CA ASN A 248 0.81 -6.95 29.17
C ASN A 248 1.65 -5.73 28.74
N PRO A 249 2.16 -4.92 29.69
CA PRO A 249 2.88 -3.69 29.33
C PRO A 249 4.14 -3.93 28.51
N ARG A 250 4.79 -5.10 28.69
CA ARG A 250 5.99 -5.48 27.95
C ARG A 250 5.70 -5.80 26.48
N TYR A 251 4.54 -6.43 26.20
CA TYR A 251 4.11 -6.70 24.82
C TYR A 251 3.74 -5.41 24.10
N VAL A 252 2.91 -4.58 24.72
CA VAL A 252 2.53 -3.28 24.17
C VAL A 252 3.76 -2.40 23.87
N ALA A 253 4.74 -2.37 24.77
CA ALA A 253 5.98 -1.62 24.54
C ALA A 253 6.78 -2.17 23.37
N ALA A 254 6.87 -3.50 23.20
CA ALA A 254 7.55 -4.13 22.08
C ALA A 254 6.87 -3.80 20.74
N ASP A 255 5.53 -3.84 20.70
CA ASP A 255 4.76 -3.56 19.51
C ASP A 255 4.85 -2.08 19.09
N LEU A 256 4.84 -1.15 20.02
CA LEU A 256 5.10 0.27 19.74
C LEU A 256 6.49 0.51 19.15
N LEU A 257 7.50 -0.23 19.62
CA LEU A 257 8.88 -0.09 19.18
C LEU A 257 9.17 -0.78 17.85
N SER A 258 8.44 -1.86 17.50
CA SER A 258 8.55 -2.49 16.18
C SER A 258 8.28 -1.48 15.07
N GLN A 259 7.33 -0.56 15.29
CA GLN A 259 7.01 0.49 14.33
C GLN A 259 7.97 1.69 14.42
N ALA A 260 8.35 2.10 15.65
CA ALA A 260 9.23 3.25 15.86
C ALA A 260 10.63 3.04 15.24
N GLU A 261 11.08 1.80 15.07
CA GLU A 261 12.39 1.50 14.46
C GLU A 261 12.44 1.67 12.95
N HIS A 262 11.28 1.79 12.25
CA HIS A 262 11.22 1.90 10.80
C HIS A 262 11.85 3.19 10.28
N ASP A 263 11.47 4.33 10.88
CA ASP A 263 11.90 5.67 10.44
C ASP A 263 11.79 6.69 11.57
N GLU A 264 12.59 7.77 11.52
CA GLU A 264 12.54 8.88 12.47
C GLU A 264 11.18 9.62 12.49
N MET A 265 10.38 9.47 11.44
CA MET A 265 9.04 10.03 11.28
C MET A 265 7.92 9.02 11.57
N ALA A 266 8.24 7.77 11.91
CA ALA A 266 7.24 6.78 12.32
C ALA A 266 6.49 7.25 13.57
N SER A 267 5.21 6.88 13.71
CA SER A 267 4.45 7.18 14.94
C SER A 267 4.07 5.93 15.70
N ALA A 268 4.20 6.02 17.03
CA ALA A 268 3.86 4.95 17.95
C ALA A 268 2.95 5.53 19.07
N ILE A 269 1.68 5.14 19.05
CA ILE A 269 0.66 5.72 19.92
C ILE A 269 -0.03 4.60 20.72
N LEU A 270 -0.01 4.72 22.04
CA LEU A 270 -0.85 3.94 22.94
C LEU A 270 -2.05 4.79 23.35
N VAL A 271 -3.25 4.25 23.27
CA VAL A 271 -4.47 4.81 23.88
C VAL A 271 -4.97 3.82 24.92
N THR A 272 -4.95 4.21 26.18
CA THR A 272 -5.33 3.30 27.28
C THR A 272 -6.30 3.96 28.25
N THR A 273 -7.13 3.14 28.88
CA THR A 273 -8.00 3.57 29.99
C THR A 273 -7.35 3.38 31.36
N SER A 274 -6.09 2.93 31.41
CA SER A 274 -5.38 2.62 32.64
C SER A 274 -4.11 3.48 32.75
N GLU A 275 -4.09 4.40 33.72
CA GLU A 275 -2.92 5.22 34.04
C GLU A 275 -1.74 4.35 34.52
N ASP A 276 -2.02 3.28 35.29
CA ASP A 276 -1.01 2.32 35.73
C ASP A 276 -0.34 1.59 34.54
N LEU A 277 -1.15 1.16 33.54
CA LEU A 277 -0.60 0.58 32.31
C LEU A 277 0.24 1.59 31.54
N ALA A 278 -0.23 2.85 31.43
CA ALA A 278 0.52 3.91 30.74
C ALA A 278 1.94 4.09 31.30
N HIS A 279 2.07 4.13 32.63
CA HIS A 279 3.38 4.25 33.29
C HIS A 279 4.25 2.99 33.07
N LYS A 280 3.68 1.79 33.24
CA LYS A 280 4.41 0.53 33.03
C LYS A 280 4.91 0.36 31.60
N VAL A 281 4.07 0.72 30.60
CA VAL A 281 4.49 0.67 29.20
C VAL A 281 5.63 1.66 28.94
N SER A 282 5.56 2.90 29.48
CA SER A 282 6.64 3.88 29.35
C SER A 282 7.96 3.37 29.90
N GLU A 283 7.93 2.71 31.08
CA GLU A 283 9.12 2.09 31.69
C GLU A 283 9.70 0.95 30.85
N GLU A 284 8.84 0.06 30.27
CA GLU A 284 9.30 -1.02 29.41
C GLU A 284 9.88 -0.49 28.09
N VAL A 285 9.30 0.57 27.51
CA VAL A 285 9.85 1.26 26.33
C VAL A 285 11.27 1.75 26.61
N ASP A 286 11.51 2.42 27.74
CA ASP A 286 12.84 2.93 28.09
C ASP A 286 13.88 1.80 28.26
N LYS A 287 13.46 0.65 28.82
CA LYS A 287 14.31 -0.55 28.94
C LYS A 287 14.67 -1.11 27.56
N PHE A 288 13.70 -1.31 26.68
CA PHE A 288 13.94 -1.84 25.34
C PHE A 288 14.79 -0.90 24.47
N VAL A 289 14.56 0.41 24.50
CA VAL A 289 15.36 1.39 23.74
C VAL A 289 16.84 1.30 24.11
N ALA A 290 17.17 1.01 25.37
CA ALA A 290 18.56 0.84 25.79
C ALA A 290 19.25 -0.39 25.14
N GLU A 291 18.49 -1.43 24.78
CA GLU A 291 18.99 -2.70 24.27
C GLU A 291 18.95 -2.82 22.72
N LEU A 292 18.02 -2.12 22.06
CA LEU A 292 17.78 -2.23 20.63
C LEU A 292 18.86 -1.57 19.77
N SER A 293 19.18 -2.16 18.64
CA SER A 293 20.26 -1.74 17.73
C SER A 293 20.00 -0.41 17.04
N ARG A 294 18.72 -0.07 16.77
CA ARG A 294 18.31 1.16 16.04
C ARG A 294 17.85 2.29 16.99
N LYS A 295 18.35 2.30 18.21
CA LYS A 295 17.93 3.21 19.28
C LYS A 295 17.85 4.69 18.90
N GLU A 296 18.76 5.20 18.06
CA GLU A 296 18.78 6.59 17.64
C GLU A 296 17.55 6.95 16.77
N ILE A 297 17.15 6.05 15.88
CA ILE A 297 15.96 6.21 15.04
C ILE A 297 14.72 6.12 15.91
N ILE A 298 14.64 5.08 16.75
CA ILE A 298 13.54 4.87 17.71
C ILE A 298 13.36 6.10 18.58
N GLN A 299 14.44 6.61 19.19
CA GLN A 299 14.37 7.76 20.08
C GLN A 299 13.79 9.00 19.38
N LYS A 300 14.23 9.30 18.15
CA LYS A 300 13.71 10.42 17.38
C LYS A 300 12.24 10.25 17.02
N SER A 301 11.84 9.04 16.63
CA SER A 301 10.44 8.71 16.38
C SER A 301 9.57 8.96 17.60
N LEU A 302 9.98 8.42 18.77
CA LEU A 302 9.26 8.59 20.02
C LEU A 302 9.25 10.03 20.53
N ASP A 303 10.34 10.77 20.38
CA ASP A 303 10.43 12.17 20.80
C ASP A 303 9.50 13.07 20.00
N ASN A 304 9.32 12.77 18.72
CA ASN A 304 8.50 13.58 17.82
C ASN A 304 7.05 13.10 17.72
N TYR A 305 6.82 11.79 17.65
CA TYR A 305 5.53 11.19 17.29
C TYR A 305 5.11 10.03 18.21
N GLY A 306 5.80 9.81 19.33
CA GLY A 306 5.44 8.84 20.36
C GLY A 306 4.53 9.45 21.43
N TYR A 307 3.35 8.83 21.65
CA TYR A 307 2.37 9.29 22.65
C TYR A 307 1.77 8.13 23.43
N ILE A 308 1.49 8.35 24.69
CA ILE A 308 0.61 7.52 25.51
C ILE A 308 -0.55 8.40 25.93
N LEU A 309 -1.74 8.09 25.47
CA LEU A 309 -2.97 8.85 25.73
C LEU A 309 -3.80 8.10 26.75
N VAL A 310 -4.16 8.79 27.83
CA VAL A 310 -5.04 8.23 28.86
C VAL A 310 -6.46 8.72 28.62
N ALA A 311 -7.32 7.79 28.18
CA ALA A 311 -8.73 8.03 27.91
C ALA A 311 -9.57 7.69 29.13
N LYS A 312 -10.73 8.33 29.28
CA LYS A 312 -11.66 8.07 30.41
C LYS A 312 -12.35 6.70 30.30
N ASP A 313 -12.58 6.22 29.08
CA ASP A 313 -13.22 4.94 28.78
C ASP A 313 -12.83 4.43 27.38
N ILE A 314 -13.24 3.20 27.06
CA ILE A 314 -12.97 2.55 25.75
C ILE A 314 -13.64 3.28 24.59
N ASP A 315 -14.78 3.91 24.79
CA ASP A 315 -15.50 4.61 23.71
C ASP A 315 -14.69 5.84 23.27
N GLU A 316 -14.17 6.62 24.21
CA GLU A 316 -13.28 7.74 23.93
C GLU A 316 -11.96 7.27 23.28
N ALA A 317 -11.39 6.16 23.75
CA ALA A 317 -10.20 5.57 23.13
C ALA A 317 -10.44 5.18 21.66
N VAL A 318 -11.58 4.59 21.35
CA VAL A 318 -11.96 4.24 19.97
C VAL A 318 -12.26 5.49 19.14
N ASP A 319 -12.89 6.52 19.71
CA ASP A 319 -13.19 7.75 18.98
C ASP A 319 -11.89 8.44 18.51
N VAL A 320 -10.90 8.58 19.39
CA VAL A 320 -9.61 9.17 19.00
C VAL A 320 -8.85 8.27 18.02
N ALA A 321 -8.91 6.95 18.20
CA ALA A 321 -8.30 6.00 17.27
C ALA A 321 -8.91 6.10 15.85
N ASN A 322 -10.24 6.24 15.75
CA ASN A 322 -10.94 6.48 14.49
C ASN A 322 -10.57 7.83 13.85
N GLU A 323 -10.30 8.86 14.64
CA GLU A 323 -9.85 10.16 14.14
C GLU A 323 -8.41 10.11 13.63
N ILE A 324 -7.51 9.41 14.32
CA ILE A 324 -6.12 9.20 13.88
C ILE A 324 -6.11 8.34 12.60
N ALA A 325 -6.92 7.28 12.56
CA ALA A 325 -7.02 6.36 11.44
C ALA A 325 -5.65 5.77 11.05
N SER A 326 -4.99 5.14 12.01
CA SER A 326 -3.62 4.62 11.90
C SER A 326 -3.51 3.50 10.86
N GLU A 327 -2.32 3.34 10.32
CA GLU A 327 -1.92 2.24 9.45
C GLU A 327 -2.13 0.88 10.13
N HIS A 328 -1.50 0.65 11.28
CA HIS A 328 -1.69 -0.52 12.12
C HIS A 328 -2.47 -0.13 13.37
N MET A 329 -3.51 -0.90 13.70
CA MET A 329 -4.27 -0.74 14.91
C MET A 329 -4.33 -2.06 15.67
N GLU A 330 -3.75 -2.10 16.87
CA GLU A 330 -3.86 -3.23 17.77
C GLU A 330 -4.91 -2.97 18.85
N ILE A 331 -5.70 -3.98 19.17
CA ILE A 331 -6.72 -3.94 20.23
C ILE A 331 -6.36 -5.00 21.27
N VAL A 332 -5.70 -4.57 22.33
CA VAL A 332 -5.18 -5.42 23.41
C VAL A 332 -6.03 -5.17 24.68
N THR A 333 -7.25 -5.63 24.61
CA THR A 333 -8.24 -5.47 25.69
C THR A 333 -8.81 -6.83 26.08
N LYS A 334 -9.50 -6.88 27.20
CA LYS A 334 -10.19 -8.11 27.68
C LYS A 334 -11.14 -8.70 26.63
N ASN A 335 -11.83 -7.86 25.85
CA ASN A 335 -12.78 -8.26 24.83
C ASN A 335 -12.49 -7.53 23.50
N PRO A 336 -11.42 -7.88 22.77
CA PRO A 336 -10.99 -7.13 21.60
C PRO A 336 -12.01 -7.16 20.45
N PHE A 337 -12.79 -8.22 20.29
CA PHE A 337 -13.85 -8.32 19.27
C PHE A 337 -14.99 -7.32 19.50
N ASP A 338 -15.36 -7.04 20.76
CA ASP A 338 -16.38 -6.06 21.07
C ASP A 338 -15.90 -4.64 20.73
N VAL A 339 -14.65 -4.34 21.05
CA VAL A 339 -14.02 -3.05 20.72
C VAL A 339 -13.91 -2.88 19.20
N MET A 340 -13.48 -3.92 18.47
CA MET A 340 -13.36 -3.91 17.00
C MET A 340 -14.66 -3.47 16.32
N THR A 341 -15.83 -3.83 16.83
CA THR A 341 -17.12 -3.46 16.22
C THR A 341 -17.35 -1.95 16.15
N LYS A 342 -16.64 -1.17 16.96
CA LYS A 342 -16.74 0.29 17.04
C LYS A 342 -15.65 0.99 16.20
N VAL A 343 -14.61 0.26 15.76
CA VAL A 343 -13.55 0.77 14.92
C VAL A 343 -14.05 0.93 13.48
N LYS A 344 -13.81 2.10 12.90
CA LYS A 344 -14.23 2.46 11.53
C LYS A 344 -13.04 2.68 10.60
N ASN A 345 -11.94 3.17 11.14
CA ASN A 345 -10.82 3.68 10.35
C ASN A 345 -9.51 3.09 10.86
N ALA A 346 -9.01 2.07 10.18
CA ALA A 346 -7.69 1.50 10.39
C ALA A 346 -7.21 0.84 9.08
N GLY A 347 -5.92 0.82 8.84
CA GLY A 347 -5.35 0.07 7.71
C GLY A 347 -5.46 -1.43 7.96
N ALA A 348 -4.94 -1.91 9.10
CA ALA A 348 -5.12 -3.29 9.57
C ALA A 348 -5.51 -3.28 11.05
N ILE A 349 -6.30 -4.28 11.46
CA ILE A 349 -6.76 -4.44 12.85
C ILE A 349 -6.24 -5.77 13.39
N PHE A 350 -5.49 -5.70 14.49
CA PHE A 350 -4.90 -6.83 15.20
C PHE A 350 -5.63 -7.05 16.52
N LEU A 351 -6.05 -8.27 16.82
CA LEU A 351 -6.92 -8.55 17.95
C LEU A 351 -6.26 -9.46 18.99
N GLY A 352 -6.04 -8.91 20.18
CA GLY A 352 -5.48 -9.63 21.32
C GLY A 352 -3.97 -9.66 21.38
N GLU A 353 -3.43 -10.06 22.52
CA GLU A 353 -2.01 -9.94 22.88
C GLU A 353 -1.01 -10.80 22.04
N TYR A 354 -1.52 -11.75 21.26
CA TYR A 354 -0.71 -12.60 20.38
C TYR A 354 -0.80 -12.22 18.90
N SER A 355 -1.41 -11.10 18.60
CA SER A 355 -1.60 -10.60 17.23
C SER A 355 -0.84 -9.28 17.05
N SER A 356 0.50 -9.38 17.11
CA SER A 356 1.37 -8.22 16.94
C SER A 356 1.56 -7.83 15.46
N GLU A 357 1.92 -6.57 15.22
CA GLU A 357 2.16 -6.01 13.88
C GLU A 357 3.14 -6.86 13.04
N PRO A 358 4.30 -7.33 13.53
CA PRO A 358 5.21 -8.14 12.71
C PRO A 358 4.60 -9.45 12.21
N LEU A 359 3.61 -10.01 12.91
CA LEU A 359 2.87 -11.16 12.41
C LEU A 359 2.14 -10.82 11.10
N GLY A 360 1.50 -9.65 11.04
CA GLY A 360 0.83 -9.14 9.84
C GLY A 360 1.82 -8.88 8.71
N ASP A 361 2.92 -8.24 9.02
CA ASP A 361 3.92 -7.83 8.04
C ASP A 361 4.58 -8.99 7.30
N TYR A 362 4.76 -10.13 7.99
CA TYR A 362 5.56 -11.21 7.43
C TYR A 362 4.78 -12.49 7.12
N PHE A 363 3.75 -12.84 7.92
CA PHE A 363 3.31 -14.24 7.89
C PHE A 363 1.80 -14.51 7.96
N ALA A 364 0.99 -13.58 8.50
CA ALA A 364 -0.45 -13.83 8.70
C ALA A 364 -1.24 -14.00 7.41
N GLY A 365 -0.86 -13.30 6.35
CA GLY A 365 -1.52 -13.37 5.04
C GLY A 365 -2.19 -12.09 4.56
N PRO A 366 -2.88 -11.28 5.40
CA PRO A 366 -3.32 -9.94 5.02
C PRO A 366 -2.18 -9.08 4.50
N ASN A 367 -2.49 -8.11 3.64
CA ASN A 367 -1.48 -7.27 3.00
C ASN A 367 -0.92 -6.22 3.96
N HIS A 368 0.38 -6.00 3.95
CA HIS A 368 1.05 -4.97 4.72
C HIS A 368 1.24 -3.62 3.96
N VAL A 369 0.81 -3.54 2.70
CA VAL A 369 0.75 -2.25 1.99
C VAL A 369 -0.54 -1.57 2.41
N LEU A 370 -0.44 -0.73 3.41
CA LEU A 370 -1.56 -0.16 4.15
C LEU A 370 -1.68 1.35 3.91
N PRO A 371 -2.86 1.93 4.10
CA PRO A 371 -3.04 3.38 4.07
C PRO A 371 -2.41 4.02 5.32
N THR A 372 -1.66 5.11 5.13
CA THR A 372 -0.96 5.88 6.16
C THR A 372 -1.48 7.31 6.26
N ASN A 373 -1.05 8.08 7.24
CA ASN A 373 -1.40 9.50 7.43
C ASN A 373 -2.91 9.77 7.47
N GLY A 374 -3.66 8.92 8.17
CA GLY A 374 -5.09 9.07 8.32
C GLY A 374 -5.90 8.74 7.07
N THR A 375 -5.27 8.25 6.00
CA THR A 375 -5.96 7.89 4.75
C THR A 375 -6.78 6.60 4.87
N ALA A 376 -6.64 5.83 5.96
CA ALA A 376 -7.52 4.71 6.26
C ALA A 376 -8.99 5.10 6.42
N LYS A 377 -9.32 6.40 6.44
CA LYS A 377 -10.68 6.94 6.36
C LYS A 377 -11.34 6.72 5.00
N PHE A 378 -10.55 6.50 3.94
CA PHE A 378 -11.05 6.38 2.56
C PHE A 378 -10.22 5.46 1.65
N PHE A 379 -9.08 4.96 2.10
CA PHE A 379 -8.31 3.93 1.42
C PHE A 379 -8.33 2.61 2.21
N SER A 380 -8.09 1.53 1.50
CA SER A 380 -7.98 0.17 2.03
C SER A 380 -6.56 -0.38 1.85
N PRO A 381 -6.20 -1.47 2.53
CA PRO A 381 -5.00 -2.25 2.20
C PRO A 381 -4.98 -2.68 0.75
N LEU A 382 -3.79 -2.84 0.17
CA LEU A 382 -3.63 -3.39 -1.16
C LEU A 382 -4.28 -4.77 -1.25
N SER A 383 -5.12 -4.97 -2.24
CA SER A 383 -5.96 -6.15 -2.36
C SER A 383 -6.09 -6.61 -3.82
N VAL A 384 -6.81 -7.70 -4.07
CA VAL A 384 -7.14 -8.16 -5.42
C VAL A 384 -7.92 -7.10 -6.21
N ASP A 385 -8.75 -6.30 -5.54
CA ASP A 385 -9.53 -5.23 -6.18
C ASP A 385 -8.67 -4.16 -6.84
N ASP A 386 -7.46 -3.95 -6.35
CA ASP A 386 -6.49 -3.01 -6.91
C ASP A 386 -5.97 -3.42 -8.29
N PHE A 387 -6.08 -4.70 -8.64
CA PHE A 387 -5.52 -5.29 -9.85
C PHE A 387 -6.58 -5.71 -10.87
N ILE A 388 -7.84 -5.35 -10.62
CA ILE A 388 -8.96 -5.60 -11.53
C ILE A 388 -9.63 -4.29 -11.92
N LYS A 389 -10.38 -4.34 -13.01
CA LYS A 389 -11.30 -3.27 -13.42
C LYS A 389 -12.67 -3.87 -13.73
N LYS A 390 -13.70 -3.07 -13.56
CA LYS A 390 -15.09 -3.46 -13.74
C LYS A 390 -15.73 -2.63 -14.84
N SER A 391 -16.36 -3.29 -15.82
CA SER A 391 -17.07 -2.65 -16.91
C SER A 391 -18.55 -3.02 -16.84
N SER A 392 -19.44 -2.03 -16.96
CA SER A 392 -20.87 -2.26 -17.05
C SER A 392 -21.23 -2.94 -18.36
N ILE A 393 -22.12 -3.91 -18.31
CA ILE A 393 -22.71 -4.58 -19.46
C ILE A 393 -24.16 -4.22 -19.52
N ILE A 394 -24.60 -3.67 -20.67
CA ILE A 394 -25.96 -3.22 -20.91
C ILE A 394 -26.41 -3.81 -22.22
N SER A 395 -27.47 -4.63 -22.21
CA SER A 395 -28.13 -5.17 -23.39
C SER A 395 -29.65 -5.02 -23.22
N TYR A 396 -30.28 -4.41 -24.19
CA TYR A 396 -31.73 -4.25 -24.24
C TYR A 396 -32.30 -4.93 -25.48
N SER A 397 -33.44 -5.62 -25.34
CA SER A 397 -34.21 -6.03 -26.48
C SER A 397 -34.90 -4.81 -27.10
N ARG A 398 -35.34 -4.94 -28.37
CA ARG A 398 -36.13 -3.92 -29.01
C ARG A 398 -37.37 -3.53 -28.18
N ASN A 399 -38.10 -4.54 -27.70
CA ASN A 399 -39.33 -4.33 -26.93
C ASN A 399 -39.07 -3.64 -25.58
N ALA A 400 -37.99 -4.03 -24.91
CA ALA A 400 -37.61 -3.38 -23.66
C ALA A 400 -37.21 -1.91 -23.84
N LEU A 401 -36.51 -1.58 -24.93
CA LEU A 401 -36.15 -0.21 -25.25
C LEU A 401 -37.39 0.61 -25.69
N GLU A 402 -38.32 0.00 -26.48
CA GLU A 402 -39.55 0.64 -26.93
C GLU A 402 -40.42 1.08 -25.75
N ALA A 403 -40.41 0.34 -24.65
CA ALA A 403 -41.19 0.71 -23.46
C ALA A 403 -40.68 1.99 -22.75
N ILE A 404 -39.43 2.41 -22.97
CA ILE A 404 -38.78 3.50 -22.22
C ILE A 404 -38.15 4.57 -23.13
N HIS A 405 -38.18 4.41 -24.46
CA HIS A 405 -37.47 5.32 -25.36
C HIS A 405 -37.88 6.77 -25.24
N THR A 406 -39.20 7.05 -25.11
CA THR A 406 -39.72 8.38 -24.96
C THR A 406 -39.26 9.09 -23.68
N ASP A 407 -39.07 8.36 -22.59
CA ASP A 407 -38.54 8.88 -21.33
C ASP A 407 -37.07 9.28 -21.47
N ILE A 408 -36.29 8.46 -22.18
CA ILE A 408 -34.86 8.76 -22.45
C ILE A 408 -34.75 10.01 -23.34
N GLU A 409 -35.57 10.10 -24.42
CA GLU A 409 -35.58 11.25 -25.30
C GLU A 409 -35.91 12.54 -24.54
N LYS A 410 -36.94 12.48 -23.67
CA LYS A 410 -37.36 13.60 -22.83
C LYS A 410 -36.26 14.03 -21.86
N PHE A 411 -35.59 13.09 -21.24
CA PHE A 411 -34.49 13.34 -20.28
C PHE A 411 -33.31 14.03 -21.01
N ALA A 412 -32.86 13.45 -22.12
CA ALA A 412 -31.78 13.99 -22.92
C ALA A 412 -32.10 15.41 -23.48
N THR A 413 -33.36 15.63 -23.85
CA THR A 413 -33.82 16.96 -24.30
C THR A 413 -33.81 18.00 -23.19
N ALA A 414 -34.16 17.61 -21.95
CA ALA A 414 -34.09 18.47 -20.78
C ALA A 414 -32.65 18.90 -20.44
N GLU A 415 -31.68 18.06 -20.78
CA GLU A 415 -30.24 18.38 -20.68
C GLU A 415 -29.67 19.12 -21.89
N HIS A 416 -30.52 19.49 -22.87
CA HIS A 416 -30.15 20.09 -24.17
C HIS A 416 -29.22 19.21 -25.03
N LEU A 417 -29.23 17.88 -24.79
CA LEU A 417 -28.43 16.89 -25.52
C LEU A 417 -29.21 16.28 -26.68
N THR A 418 -29.46 17.05 -27.71
CA THR A 418 -30.32 16.67 -28.85
C THR A 418 -29.79 15.45 -29.62
N ALA A 419 -28.48 15.28 -29.74
CA ALA A 419 -27.87 14.09 -30.35
C ALA A 419 -28.12 12.81 -29.53
N HIS A 420 -28.17 12.91 -28.22
CA HIS A 420 -28.55 11.79 -27.34
C HIS A 420 -29.98 11.36 -27.53
N ALA A 421 -30.92 12.35 -27.55
CA ALA A 421 -32.32 12.12 -27.85
C ALA A 421 -32.50 11.49 -29.23
N ASN A 422 -31.83 12.03 -30.26
CA ASN A 422 -31.89 11.52 -31.62
C ASN A 422 -31.32 10.07 -31.71
N SER A 423 -30.27 9.74 -30.98
CA SER A 423 -29.71 8.36 -30.98
C SER A 423 -30.74 7.30 -30.54
N ILE A 424 -31.66 7.64 -29.65
CA ILE A 424 -32.76 6.76 -29.25
C ILE A 424 -33.88 6.77 -30.27
N LYS A 425 -34.33 7.96 -30.70
CA LYS A 425 -35.46 8.19 -31.61
C LYS A 425 -35.30 7.43 -32.92
N VAL A 426 -34.15 7.48 -33.59
CA VAL A 426 -33.90 6.84 -34.90
C VAL A 426 -34.05 5.33 -34.89
N ARG A 427 -34.02 4.65 -33.72
CA ARG A 427 -34.22 3.23 -33.58
C ARG A 427 -35.67 2.81 -33.76
N PHE A 428 -36.58 3.76 -33.70
CA PHE A 428 -38.05 3.57 -33.82
C PHE A 428 -38.67 4.35 -34.98
N GLU A 429 -37.86 5.06 -35.77
CA GLU A 429 -38.31 5.66 -37.04
C GLU A 429 -38.55 4.52 -38.06
N LYS A 430 -39.59 4.70 -38.90
CA LYS A 430 -39.96 3.76 -39.93
C LYS A 430 -39.16 3.98 -41.23
#